data_25b953459c8c51e543390bc319280285
#
_entry.id   25b953459c8c51e543390bc319280285
#
_cell.length_a   1.000
_cell.length_b   1.000
_cell.length_c   1.000
_cell.angle_alpha   90.00
_cell.angle_beta   90.00
_cell.angle_gamma   90.00
#
_symmetry.space_group_name_H-M   'P 1'
#
loop_
_entity.id
_entity.type
_entity.pdbx_description
1 polymer ?
#
loop_
_entity_poly.entity_id
_entity_poly.type
_entity_poly.pdbx_seq_one_letter_code
_entity_poly.pdbx_strand_id
1 'polypeptide(L)'
;MTTLQTIINGAYRERQVLDIGETPSAAQSAEALTLLQGIIARCIVQKPQSIITLGTPPTTGLKASARDFTPYLSSLAMPHNTYIHANLTAATTIKLPFNAGDGSRLVFVDVGGNFATVPLTLDGNGSLVDAAHSKVLSTNGQRADFMYRRDLAEWRSVSPLTASSTVPFPEEYDDMLVLLLAARILSRYGRALDDVSATLLQDMRARFDAQYRRTGSDVEMDALFETEYTPTTRSTVRGRREEV
;
A
#
# COMPACT_ATOMS: atom_id res chain seq x y z
N MET A 1 -19.31 -1.27 -2.49
CA MET A 1 -17.90 -0.87 -2.73
C MET A 1 -17.88 0.36 -3.60
N THR A 2 -17.28 1.41 -3.14
CA THR A 2 -17.26 2.72 -3.77
C THR A 2 -16.15 2.80 -4.83
N THR A 3 -16.45 3.35 -5.99
CA THR A 3 -15.47 3.59 -7.06
C THR A 3 -14.86 4.98 -6.94
N LEU A 4 -13.67 5.18 -7.53
CA LEU A 4 -13.05 6.51 -7.57
C LEU A 4 -13.91 7.52 -8.33
N GLN A 5 -14.69 7.07 -9.34
CA GLN A 5 -15.65 7.96 -10.04
C GLN A 5 -16.74 8.47 -9.10
N THR A 6 -17.20 7.65 -8.15
CA THR A 6 -18.19 8.08 -7.16
C THR A 6 -17.63 9.16 -6.25
N ILE A 7 -16.37 9.01 -5.78
CA ILE A 7 -15.67 10.05 -5.00
C ILE A 7 -15.52 11.34 -5.80
N ILE A 8 -15.12 11.24 -7.08
CA ILE A 8 -14.99 12.40 -7.98
C ILE A 8 -16.32 13.13 -8.13
N ASN A 9 -17.40 12.39 -8.40
CA ASN A 9 -18.74 12.98 -8.53
C ASN A 9 -19.19 13.66 -7.23
N GLY A 10 -18.94 13.04 -6.08
CA GLY A 10 -19.20 13.61 -4.76
C GLY A 10 -18.46 14.93 -4.56
N ALA A 11 -17.17 14.96 -4.85
CA ALA A 11 -16.32 16.15 -4.66
C ALA A 11 -16.76 17.36 -5.53
N TYR A 12 -17.27 17.13 -6.73
CA TYR A 12 -17.81 18.20 -7.58
C TYR A 12 -19.18 18.69 -7.14
N ARG A 13 -19.99 17.83 -6.52
CA ARG A 13 -21.30 18.21 -5.93
C ARG A 13 -21.14 18.97 -4.62
N GLU A 14 -20.03 18.72 -3.94
CA GLU A 14 -19.71 19.49 -2.74
C GLU A 14 -19.62 20.97 -3.08
N ARG A 15 -20.43 21.81 -2.38
CA ARG A 15 -20.50 23.24 -2.67
C ARG A 15 -20.99 23.63 -4.08
N GLN A 16 -21.78 22.80 -4.73
CA GLN A 16 -22.48 23.15 -5.98
C GLN A 16 -21.52 23.66 -7.07
N VAL A 17 -20.36 23.03 -7.24
CA VAL A 17 -19.53 23.24 -8.44
C VAL A 17 -20.25 22.69 -9.66
N LEU A 18 -21.05 21.62 -9.46
CA LEU A 18 -21.99 21.06 -10.42
C LEU A 18 -23.36 20.93 -9.76
N ASP A 19 -24.43 21.15 -10.53
CA ASP A 19 -25.80 21.00 -10.05
C ASP A 19 -26.16 19.51 -9.81
N ILE A 20 -27.24 19.32 -9.04
CA ILE A 20 -27.76 17.99 -8.75
C ILE A 20 -28.18 17.32 -10.08
N GLY A 21 -27.55 16.18 -10.39
CA GLY A 21 -27.79 15.44 -11.62
C GLY A 21 -26.77 15.64 -12.72
N GLU A 22 -25.94 16.69 -12.62
CA GLU A 22 -24.81 16.88 -13.53
C GLU A 22 -23.63 15.96 -13.18
N THR A 23 -22.87 15.57 -14.20
CA THR A 23 -21.64 14.80 -14.06
C THR A 23 -20.45 15.61 -14.58
N PRO A 24 -19.27 15.49 -13.98
CA PRO A 24 -18.08 16.14 -14.48
C PRO A 24 -17.80 15.73 -15.92
N SER A 25 -17.33 16.68 -16.73
CA SER A 25 -16.85 16.38 -18.08
C SER A 25 -15.66 15.39 -18.03
N ALA A 26 -15.34 14.75 -19.15
CA ALA A 26 -14.22 13.83 -19.23
C ALA A 26 -12.89 14.50 -18.83
N ALA A 27 -12.68 15.76 -19.21
CA ALA A 27 -11.49 16.53 -18.82
C ALA A 27 -11.43 16.80 -17.31
N GLN A 28 -12.55 17.20 -16.71
CA GLN A 28 -12.66 17.42 -15.26
C GLN A 28 -12.45 16.11 -14.48
N SER A 29 -13.04 15.02 -14.95
CA SER A 29 -12.86 13.69 -14.33
C SER A 29 -11.41 13.21 -14.38
N ALA A 30 -10.72 13.39 -15.50
CA ALA A 30 -9.31 13.02 -15.64
C ALA A 30 -8.39 13.83 -14.71
N GLU A 31 -8.65 15.15 -14.62
CA GLU A 31 -7.92 16.02 -13.71
C GLU A 31 -8.18 15.67 -12.24
N ALA A 32 -9.44 15.47 -11.86
CA ALA A 32 -9.84 15.07 -10.51
C ALA A 32 -9.25 13.71 -10.14
N LEU A 33 -9.20 12.75 -11.08
CA LEU A 33 -8.55 11.46 -10.87
C LEU A 33 -7.07 11.62 -10.55
N THR A 34 -6.35 12.48 -11.26
CA THR A 34 -4.94 12.78 -11.00
C THR A 34 -4.74 13.36 -9.59
N LEU A 35 -5.61 14.30 -9.18
CA LEU A 35 -5.58 14.86 -7.83
C LEU A 35 -5.88 13.81 -6.76
N LEU A 36 -6.88 12.96 -7.01
CA LEU A 36 -7.29 11.90 -6.09
C LEU A 36 -6.20 10.83 -5.93
N GLN A 37 -5.54 10.43 -7.01
CA GLN A 37 -4.36 9.56 -6.95
C GLN A 37 -3.26 10.14 -6.06
N GLY A 38 -2.99 11.45 -6.16
CA GLY A 38 -2.04 12.15 -5.31
C GLY A 38 -2.48 12.22 -3.84
N ILE A 39 -3.79 12.32 -3.57
CA ILE A 39 -4.35 12.26 -2.21
C ILE A 39 -4.18 10.86 -1.64
N ILE A 40 -4.60 9.82 -2.35
CA ILE A 40 -4.46 8.42 -1.95
C ILE A 40 -3.00 8.08 -1.65
N ALA A 41 -2.08 8.46 -2.53
CA ALA A 41 -0.65 8.22 -2.32
C ALA A 41 -0.09 8.87 -1.04
N ARG A 42 -0.67 10.01 -0.59
CA ARG A 42 -0.30 10.66 0.68
C ARG A 42 -0.96 10.02 1.91
N CYS A 43 -2.15 9.44 1.72
CA CYS A 43 -2.84 8.70 2.77
C CYS A 43 -2.14 7.37 3.09
N ILE A 44 -1.40 6.80 2.13
CA ILE A 44 -0.63 5.57 2.35
C ILE A 44 0.65 5.92 3.11
N VAL A 45 0.61 5.73 4.42
CA VAL A 45 1.71 6.11 5.32
C VAL A 45 2.85 5.11 5.29
N GLN A 46 2.54 3.82 5.08
CA GLN A 46 3.54 2.76 5.11
C GLN A 46 4.43 2.82 3.87
N LYS A 47 5.71 3.07 4.09
CA LYS A 47 6.73 2.97 3.04
C LYS A 47 7.33 1.59 3.08
N PRO A 48 7.47 0.90 1.94
CA PRO A 48 8.22 -0.34 1.90
C PRO A 48 9.63 -0.11 2.44
N GLN A 49 10.05 -0.94 3.39
CA GLN A 49 11.33 -0.79 4.10
C GLN A 49 12.41 -1.70 3.52
N SER A 50 12.01 -2.76 2.85
CA SER A 50 12.90 -3.73 2.24
C SER A 50 12.77 -3.76 0.72
N ILE A 51 13.86 -4.08 0.04
CA ILE A 51 13.88 -4.30 -1.41
C ILE A 51 14.30 -5.74 -1.65
N ILE A 52 13.52 -6.43 -2.46
CA ILE A 52 13.75 -7.81 -2.84
C ILE A 52 13.84 -7.88 -4.35
N THR A 53 14.81 -8.62 -4.88
CA THR A 53 14.95 -8.86 -6.31
C THR A 53 14.52 -10.27 -6.64
N LEU A 54 13.57 -10.40 -7.58
CA LEU A 54 13.18 -11.66 -8.19
C LEU A 54 13.94 -11.83 -9.49
N GLY A 55 14.55 -13.00 -9.68
CA GLY A 55 15.35 -13.30 -10.89
C GLY A 55 16.75 -12.72 -10.84
N THR A 56 17.32 -12.44 -12.01
CA THR A 56 18.70 -11.95 -12.13
C THR A 56 18.81 -10.51 -11.64
N PRO A 57 19.71 -10.18 -10.67
CA PRO A 57 19.89 -8.80 -10.22
C PRO A 57 20.31 -7.91 -11.41
N PRO A 58 19.80 -6.69 -11.52
CA PRO A 58 20.26 -5.77 -12.55
C PRO A 58 21.73 -5.44 -12.34
N THR A 59 22.51 -5.51 -13.43
CA THR A 59 23.98 -5.35 -13.42
C THR A 59 24.45 -3.91 -13.14
N THR A 60 23.57 -2.95 -13.04
CA THR A 60 23.90 -1.52 -12.91
C THR A 60 23.18 -0.86 -11.74
N GLY A 61 23.96 -0.48 -10.72
CA GLY A 61 23.72 0.74 -9.95
C GLY A 61 22.84 0.65 -8.70
N LEU A 62 22.06 -0.40 -8.45
CA LEU A 62 21.32 -0.55 -7.22
C LEU A 62 22.10 -1.45 -6.25
N LYS A 63 22.65 -0.87 -5.20
CA LYS A 63 23.10 -1.64 -4.02
C LYS A 63 21.87 -2.19 -3.30
N ALA A 64 21.19 -3.14 -3.94
CA ALA A 64 20.21 -3.96 -3.28
C ALA A 64 20.96 -5.03 -2.50
N SER A 65 20.68 -5.18 -1.23
CA SER A 65 20.98 -6.40 -0.51
C SER A 65 20.11 -7.48 -1.19
N ALA A 66 20.68 -8.12 -2.20
CA ALA A 66 20.04 -9.18 -2.96
C ALA A 66 19.89 -10.39 -2.01
N ARG A 67 18.74 -10.54 -1.42
CA ARG A 67 18.33 -11.83 -0.87
C ARG A 67 17.80 -12.64 -2.05
N ASP A 68 18.42 -13.80 -2.28
CA ASP A 68 17.95 -14.77 -3.25
C ASP A 68 16.53 -15.22 -2.87
N PHE A 69 15.57 -14.99 -3.75
CA PHE A 69 14.15 -15.16 -3.52
C PHE A 69 13.63 -16.56 -3.86
N THR A 70 14.50 -17.43 -4.32
CA THR A 70 14.15 -18.82 -4.68
C THR A 70 13.40 -19.57 -3.56
N PRO A 71 13.69 -19.37 -2.26
CA PRO A 71 12.96 -20.02 -1.18
C PRO A 71 11.52 -19.53 -0.99
N TYR A 72 11.17 -18.31 -1.44
CA TYR A 72 9.85 -17.71 -1.20
C TYR A 72 8.80 -18.08 -2.25
N LEU A 73 9.23 -18.69 -3.36
CA LEU A 73 8.33 -19.08 -4.44
C LEU A 73 7.38 -20.21 -4.07
N SER A 74 7.69 -21.01 -3.07
CA SER A 74 6.92 -22.24 -2.79
C SER A 74 6.31 -22.38 -1.39
N SER A 75 6.78 -21.69 -0.35
CA SER A 75 6.29 -21.97 1.01
C SER A 75 6.41 -20.88 2.07
N LEU A 76 7.20 -19.82 1.88
CA LEU A 76 7.31 -18.74 2.86
C LEU A 76 6.57 -17.49 2.38
N ALA A 77 5.78 -16.93 3.29
CA ALA A 77 5.13 -15.64 3.08
C ALA A 77 6.17 -14.55 2.80
N MET A 78 5.92 -13.77 1.76
CA MET A 78 6.71 -12.59 1.43
C MET A 78 6.67 -11.60 2.60
N PRO A 79 7.79 -10.93 2.97
CA PRO A 79 7.76 -9.92 4.01
C PRO A 79 6.78 -8.80 3.70
N HIS A 80 6.13 -8.26 4.73
CA HIS A 80 5.28 -7.08 4.59
C HIS A 80 6.11 -5.84 4.22
N ASN A 81 5.47 -4.83 3.67
CA ASN A 81 6.07 -3.53 3.37
C ASN A 81 7.34 -3.63 2.52
N THR A 82 7.27 -4.35 1.40
CA THR A 82 8.42 -4.69 0.56
C THR A 82 8.28 -4.15 -0.85
N TYR A 83 9.39 -3.64 -1.41
CA TYR A 83 9.57 -3.44 -2.85
C TYR A 83 10.09 -4.72 -3.48
N ILE A 84 9.42 -5.19 -4.52
CA ILE A 84 9.80 -6.37 -5.28
C ILE A 84 10.24 -5.91 -6.67
N HIS A 85 11.52 -5.96 -6.92
CA HIS A 85 12.10 -5.71 -8.23
C HIS A 85 12.15 -7.03 -9.01
N ALA A 86 11.32 -7.18 -10.03
CA ALA A 86 11.24 -8.39 -10.82
C ALA A 86 12.04 -8.24 -12.13
N ASN A 87 13.01 -9.13 -12.32
CA ASN A 87 13.75 -9.31 -13.59
C ASN A 87 13.66 -10.80 -13.96
N LEU A 88 12.50 -11.18 -14.48
CA LEU A 88 12.14 -12.58 -14.68
C LEU A 88 12.71 -13.11 -15.99
N THR A 89 13.12 -14.39 -15.98
CA THR A 89 13.53 -15.15 -17.17
C THR A 89 12.49 -16.18 -17.58
N ALA A 90 11.52 -16.46 -16.73
CA ALA A 90 10.39 -17.36 -16.97
C ALA A 90 9.14 -16.85 -16.23
N ALA A 91 7.96 -17.20 -16.73
CA ALA A 91 6.69 -16.92 -16.05
C ALA A 91 6.75 -17.48 -14.62
N THR A 92 6.44 -16.64 -13.65
CA THR A 92 6.64 -16.95 -12.23
C THR A 92 5.37 -16.67 -11.45
N THR A 93 5.04 -17.57 -10.52
CA THR A 93 3.96 -17.35 -9.54
C THR A 93 4.56 -17.17 -8.17
N ILE A 94 4.14 -16.14 -7.45
CA ILE A 94 4.52 -15.88 -6.06
C ILE A 94 3.30 -15.85 -5.16
N LYS A 95 3.46 -16.31 -3.93
CA LYS A 95 2.43 -16.25 -2.90
C LYS A 95 2.60 -14.98 -2.08
N LEU A 96 1.49 -14.23 -1.95
CA LEU A 96 1.45 -13.05 -1.09
C LEU A 96 1.48 -13.44 0.40
N PRO A 97 1.84 -12.52 1.30
CA PRO A 97 1.87 -12.79 2.74
C PRO A 97 0.52 -13.28 3.25
N PHE A 98 0.54 -14.38 3.98
CA PHE A 98 -0.62 -14.87 4.73
C PHE A 98 -0.79 -14.05 6.01
N ASN A 99 -2.02 -13.66 6.36
CA ASN A 99 -2.32 -12.83 7.54
C ASN A 99 -1.55 -11.49 7.59
N ALA A 100 -1.48 -10.80 6.47
CA ALA A 100 -0.92 -9.46 6.43
C ALA A 100 -1.62 -8.52 7.44
N GLY A 101 -0.87 -7.62 8.04
CA GLY A 101 -1.43 -6.55 8.86
C GLY A 101 -2.24 -5.59 7.99
N ASP A 102 -3.29 -4.98 8.56
CA ASP A 102 -4.07 -3.96 7.85
C ASP A 102 -3.16 -2.80 7.42
N GLY A 103 -3.30 -2.35 6.17
CA GLY A 103 -2.42 -1.34 5.59
C GLY A 103 -1.05 -1.85 5.13
N SER A 104 -0.70 -3.13 5.31
CA SER A 104 0.54 -3.70 4.76
C SER A 104 0.66 -3.44 3.27
N ARG A 105 1.86 -3.10 2.80
CA ARG A 105 2.08 -2.64 1.42
C ARG A 105 3.09 -3.51 0.68
N LEU A 106 2.79 -3.81 -0.58
CA LEU A 106 3.70 -4.48 -1.51
C LEU A 106 3.77 -3.69 -2.81
N VAL A 107 4.97 -3.46 -3.30
CA VAL A 107 5.19 -2.74 -4.55
C VAL A 107 5.98 -3.64 -5.48
N PHE A 108 5.41 -3.98 -6.62
CA PHE A 108 6.04 -4.76 -7.67
C PHE A 108 6.51 -3.83 -8.78
N VAL A 109 7.74 -4.02 -9.23
CA VAL A 109 8.32 -3.23 -10.33
C VAL A 109 8.99 -4.17 -11.31
N ASP A 110 8.55 -4.14 -12.56
CA ASP A 110 9.22 -4.83 -13.66
C ASP A 110 10.49 -4.06 -14.05
N VAL A 111 11.61 -4.43 -13.46
CA VAL A 111 12.92 -3.83 -13.79
C VAL A 111 13.56 -4.45 -15.03
N GLY A 112 13.12 -5.66 -15.42
CA GLY A 112 13.55 -6.33 -16.65
C GLY A 112 12.82 -5.83 -17.88
N GLY A 113 11.69 -5.15 -17.72
CA GLY A 113 10.86 -4.68 -18.83
C GLY A 113 10.26 -5.80 -19.67
N ASN A 114 9.98 -6.96 -19.09
CA ASN A 114 9.66 -8.17 -19.83
C ASN A 114 8.37 -8.90 -19.36
N PHE A 115 7.52 -8.29 -18.52
CA PHE A 115 6.30 -8.91 -18.04
C PHE A 115 5.32 -9.31 -19.14
N ALA A 116 5.38 -8.68 -20.33
CA ALA A 116 4.51 -9.09 -21.44
C ALA A 116 4.88 -10.48 -22.00
N THR A 117 6.15 -10.88 -21.87
CA THR A 117 6.65 -12.19 -22.33
C THR A 117 6.80 -13.19 -21.19
N VAL A 118 7.14 -12.72 -20.00
CA VAL A 118 7.34 -13.52 -18.79
C VAL A 118 6.53 -12.93 -17.63
N PRO A 119 5.21 -13.17 -17.60
CA PRO A 119 4.33 -12.54 -16.63
C PRO A 119 4.61 -12.99 -15.21
N LEU A 120 4.33 -12.08 -14.26
CA LEU A 120 4.33 -12.36 -12.83
C LEU A 120 2.91 -12.58 -12.35
N THR A 121 2.62 -13.77 -11.82
CA THR A 121 1.33 -14.08 -11.19
C THR A 121 1.44 -13.90 -9.68
N LEU A 122 0.54 -13.12 -9.11
CA LEU A 122 0.36 -12.92 -7.68
C LEU A 122 -0.74 -13.86 -7.19
N ASP A 123 -0.41 -14.81 -6.34
CA ASP A 123 -1.38 -15.70 -5.67
C ASP A 123 -1.68 -15.10 -4.29
N GLY A 124 -2.96 -14.85 -4.00
CA GLY A 124 -3.40 -14.24 -2.75
C GLY A 124 -3.15 -15.08 -1.50
N ASN A 125 -2.77 -16.37 -1.64
CA ASN A 125 -2.42 -17.26 -0.54
C ASN A 125 -3.49 -17.29 0.58
N GLY A 126 -4.74 -17.47 0.18
CA GLY A 126 -5.90 -17.45 1.09
C GLY A 126 -6.59 -16.10 1.21
N SER A 127 -5.98 -15.03 0.71
CA SER A 127 -6.60 -13.71 0.55
C SER A 127 -7.02 -13.48 -0.91
N LEU A 128 -7.80 -12.44 -1.17
CA LEU A 128 -8.09 -11.99 -2.53
C LEU A 128 -7.06 -10.96 -3.01
N VAL A 129 -6.94 -10.80 -4.33
CA VAL A 129 -6.18 -9.74 -4.98
C VAL A 129 -7.10 -9.06 -5.98
N ASP A 130 -7.57 -7.85 -5.70
CA ASP A 130 -8.58 -7.12 -6.48
C ASP A 130 -9.80 -7.99 -6.81
N ALA A 131 -10.40 -8.57 -5.77
CA ALA A 131 -11.57 -9.46 -5.82
C ALA A 131 -11.36 -10.82 -6.52
N ALA A 132 -10.12 -11.19 -6.90
CA ALA A 132 -9.79 -12.48 -7.49
C ALA A 132 -8.80 -13.26 -6.60
N HIS A 133 -8.70 -14.58 -6.76
CA HIS A 133 -7.71 -15.39 -6.02
C HIS A 133 -6.27 -15.12 -6.47
N SER A 134 -6.11 -14.66 -7.69
CA SER A 134 -4.79 -14.32 -8.24
C SER A 134 -4.90 -13.16 -9.22
N LYS A 135 -3.77 -12.46 -9.43
CA LYS A 135 -3.65 -11.38 -10.41
C LYS A 135 -2.37 -11.55 -11.22
N VAL A 136 -2.48 -11.35 -12.53
CA VAL A 136 -1.33 -11.41 -13.43
C VAL A 136 -0.86 -9.99 -13.75
N LEU A 137 0.44 -9.75 -13.59
CA LEU A 137 1.13 -8.55 -14.06
C LEU A 137 1.80 -8.92 -15.39
N SER A 138 1.36 -8.29 -16.49
CA SER A 138 1.73 -8.67 -17.87
C SER A 138 2.07 -7.48 -18.76
N THR A 139 2.35 -6.32 -18.20
CA THR A 139 2.73 -5.12 -18.96
C THR A 139 4.19 -4.80 -18.72
N ASN A 140 4.98 -4.62 -19.80
CA ASN A 140 6.40 -4.28 -19.71
C ASN A 140 6.60 -2.96 -18.96
N GLY A 141 7.58 -2.94 -18.05
CA GLY A 141 7.88 -1.80 -17.20
C GLY A 141 6.79 -1.48 -16.17
N GLN A 142 5.84 -2.40 -15.96
CA GLN A 142 4.73 -2.20 -15.02
C GLN A 142 5.24 -1.99 -13.60
N ARG A 143 4.68 -0.97 -12.95
CA ARG A 143 4.69 -0.83 -11.50
C ARG A 143 3.28 -1.09 -10.98
N ALA A 144 3.13 -2.00 -10.03
CA ALA A 144 1.88 -2.29 -9.35
C ALA A 144 2.09 -2.19 -7.85
N ASP A 145 1.19 -1.52 -7.18
CA ASP A 145 1.27 -1.19 -5.76
C ASP A 145 -0.02 -1.66 -5.10
N PHE A 146 0.11 -2.47 -4.05
CA PHE A 146 -0.99 -3.10 -3.34
C PHE A 146 -0.94 -2.76 -1.87
N MET A 147 -2.13 -2.61 -1.26
CA MET A 147 -2.32 -2.47 0.17
C MET A 147 -3.29 -3.54 0.66
N TYR A 148 -2.98 -4.17 1.78
CA TYR A 148 -3.85 -5.17 2.39
C TYR A 148 -4.96 -4.51 3.20
N ARG A 149 -6.18 -4.98 2.98
CA ARG A 149 -7.39 -4.66 3.75
C ARG A 149 -7.82 -5.88 4.55
N ARG A 150 -7.66 -5.80 5.86
CA ARG A 150 -8.00 -6.90 6.76
C ARG A 150 -9.50 -7.17 6.80
N ASP A 151 -10.33 -6.14 6.74
CA ASP A 151 -11.80 -6.23 6.77
C ASP A 151 -12.37 -7.06 5.60
N LEU A 152 -11.67 -7.07 4.46
CA LEU A 152 -12.04 -7.84 3.26
C LEU A 152 -11.16 -9.08 3.04
N ALA A 153 -10.11 -9.27 3.84
CA ALA A 153 -9.04 -10.23 3.59
C ALA A 153 -8.51 -10.13 2.14
N GLU A 154 -8.17 -8.91 1.70
CA GLU A 154 -7.89 -8.63 0.30
C GLU A 154 -6.72 -7.67 0.12
N TRP A 155 -5.89 -7.95 -0.88
CA TRP A 155 -4.90 -7.05 -1.43
C TRP A 155 -5.54 -6.17 -2.50
N ARG A 156 -5.62 -4.87 -2.24
CA ARG A 156 -6.19 -3.88 -3.15
C ARG A 156 -5.12 -3.09 -3.88
N SER A 157 -5.28 -2.94 -5.20
CA SER A 157 -4.45 -2.04 -5.99
C SER A 157 -4.60 -0.60 -5.52
N VAL A 158 -3.48 0.08 -5.29
CA VAL A 158 -3.41 1.51 -4.97
C VAL A 158 -2.68 2.31 -6.06
N SER A 159 -2.06 1.63 -7.00
CA SER A 159 -1.47 2.19 -8.22
C SER A 159 -1.16 1.07 -9.23
N PRO A 160 -1.46 1.26 -10.53
CA PRO A 160 -2.19 2.37 -11.11
C PRO A 160 -3.69 2.33 -10.79
N LEU A 161 -4.32 3.47 -10.67
CA LEU A 161 -5.76 3.61 -10.41
C LEU A 161 -6.45 4.24 -11.62
N THR A 162 -7.66 3.76 -11.91
CA THR A 162 -8.56 4.31 -12.94
C THR A 162 -9.86 4.79 -12.28
N ALA A 163 -10.69 5.52 -13.00
CA ALA A 163 -11.97 5.98 -12.47
C ALA A 163 -12.89 4.84 -12.03
N SER A 164 -12.78 3.67 -12.67
CA SER A 164 -13.52 2.45 -12.33
C SER A 164 -12.88 1.64 -11.19
N SER A 165 -11.67 1.98 -10.77
CA SER A 165 -11.02 1.30 -9.64
C SER A 165 -11.81 1.53 -8.36
N THR A 166 -11.85 0.50 -7.50
CA THR A 166 -12.44 0.61 -6.16
C THR A 166 -11.53 1.43 -5.25
N VAL A 167 -12.14 2.18 -4.34
CA VAL A 167 -11.39 2.89 -3.28
C VAL A 167 -10.59 1.88 -2.46
N PRO A 168 -9.27 2.12 -2.24
CA PRO A 168 -8.42 1.17 -1.52
C PRO A 168 -8.65 1.17 0.00
N PHE A 169 -9.36 2.16 0.54
CA PHE A 169 -9.67 2.29 1.97
C PHE A 169 -11.08 1.79 2.31
N PRO A 170 -11.39 1.52 3.59
CA PRO A 170 -12.75 1.25 4.05
C PRO A 170 -13.72 2.38 3.71
N GLU A 171 -15.00 2.02 3.46
CA GLU A 171 -16.04 2.96 3.03
C GLU A 171 -16.29 4.09 4.05
N GLU A 172 -15.96 3.88 5.31
CA GLU A 172 -16.02 4.91 6.38
C GLU A 172 -15.13 6.13 6.09
N TYR A 173 -14.14 6.00 5.18
CA TYR A 173 -13.23 7.08 4.78
C TYR A 173 -13.59 7.72 3.44
N ASP A 174 -14.68 7.29 2.80
CA ASP A 174 -15.10 7.83 1.50
C ASP A 174 -15.41 9.33 1.60
N ASP A 175 -16.14 9.77 2.63
CA ASP A 175 -16.43 11.19 2.85
C ASP A 175 -15.17 12.01 3.10
N MET A 176 -14.17 11.47 3.78
CA MET A 176 -12.87 12.12 3.93
C MET A 176 -12.20 12.35 2.57
N LEU A 177 -12.23 11.36 1.68
CA LEU A 177 -11.64 11.47 0.35
C LEU A 177 -12.41 12.48 -0.51
N VAL A 178 -13.74 12.50 -0.42
CA VAL A 178 -14.61 13.49 -1.09
C VAL A 178 -14.23 14.90 -0.64
N LEU A 179 -14.15 15.16 0.66
CA LEU A 179 -13.82 16.48 1.21
C LEU A 179 -12.37 16.89 0.90
N LEU A 180 -11.40 15.95 0.94
CA LEU A 180 -10.01 16.23 0.54
C LEU A 180 -9.90 16.61 -0.93
N LEU A 181 -10.64 15.92 -1.81
CA LEU A 181 -10.66 16.21 -3.23
C LEU A 181 -11.40 17.52 -3.49
N ALA A 182 -12.57 17.72 -2.85
CA ALA A 182 -13.33 18.97 -2.95
C ALA A 182 -12.50 20.19 -2.55
N ALA A 183 -11.75 20.14 -1.46
CA ALA A 183 -10.85 21.21 -1.03
C ALA A 183 -9.82 21.57 -2.12
N ARG A 184 -9.30 20.57 -2.84
CA ARG A 184 -8.37 20.75 -3.95
C ARG A 184 -9.02 21.35 -5.19
N ILE A 185 -10.22 20.89 -5.52
CA ILE A 185 -11.01 21.40 -6.66
C ILE A 185 -11.44 22.84 -6.37
N LEU A 186 -12.04 23.09 -5.21
CA LEU A 186 -12.57 24.41 -4.84
C LEU A 186 -11.49 25.50 -4.86
N SER A 187 -10.27 25.18 -4.44
CA SER A 187 -9.16 26.14 -4.47
C SER A 187 -8.87 26.69 -5.88
N ARG A 188 -9.13 25.89 -6.92
CA ARG A 188 -8.96 26.32 -8.33
C ARG A 188 -10.05 27.29 -8.81
N TYR A 189 -11.22 27.22 -8.18
CA TYR A 189 -12.33 28.13 -8.43
C TYR A 189 -12.36 29.32 -7.46
N GLY A 190 -11.28 29.56 -6.71
CA GLY A 190 -11.20 30.61 -5.71
C GLY A 190 -12.18 30.45 -4.54
N ARG A 191 -12.62 29.22 -4.29
CA ARG A 191 -13.53 28.86 -3.20
C ARG A 191 -12.80 28.05 -2.14
N ALA A 192 -13.38 27.98 -0.94
CA ALA A 192 -12.88 27.14 0.16
C ALA A 192 -14.02 26.28 0.72
N LEU A 193 -13.66 25.21 1.44
CA LEU A 193 -14.60 24.49 2.28
C LEU A 193 -15.16 25.44 3.36
N ASP A 194 -16.40 25.19 3.79
CA ASP A 194 -16.93 25.88 4.96
C ASP A 194 -16.28 25.37 6.24
N ASP A 195 -16.48 26.13 7.32
CA ASP A 195 -15.87 25.83 8.62
C ASP A 195 -16.34 24.48 9.16
N VAL A 196 -17.60 24.08 8.89
CA VAL A 196 -18.17 22.81 9.32
C VAL A 196 -17.51 21.64 8.58
N SER A 197 -17.45 21.71 7.23
CA SER A 197 -16.79 20.68 6.41
C SER A 197 -15.30 20.63 6.68
N ALA A 198 -14.64 21.76 6.94
CA ALA A 198 -13.23 21.81 7.29
C ALA A 198 -12.96 21.13 8.66
N THR A 199 -13.81 21.39 9.67
CA THR A 199 -13.71 20.75 10.99
C THR A 199 -13.95 19.25 10.89
N LEU A 200 -15.00 18.83 10.17
CA LEU A 200 -15.30 17.42 9.95
C LEU A 200 -14.14 16.71 9.25
N LEU A 201 -13.55 17.33 8.22
CA LEU A 201 -12.38 16.78 7.53
C LEU A 201 -11.18 16.60 8.47
N GLN A 202 -10.93 17.54 9.38
CA GLN A 202 -9.85 17.42 10.37
C GLN A 202 -10.08 16.24 11.31
N ASP A 203 -11.30 16.06 11.80
CA ASP A 203 -11.67 14.95 12.69
C ASP A 203 -11.53 13.59 11.98
N MET A 204 -12.08 13.47 10.76
CA MET A 204 -11.96 12.25 9.96
C MET A 204 -10.50 11.90 9.67
N ARG A 205 -9.68 12.90 9.34
CA ARG A 205 -8.26 12.70 9.09
C ARG A 205 -7.50 12.27 10.34
N ALA A 206 -7.84 12.82 11.50
CA ALA A 206 -7.24 12.41 12.77
C ALA A 206 -7.56 10.94 13.09
N ARG A 207 -8.80 10.50 12.85
CA ARG A 207 -9.21 9.09 13.01
C ARG A 207 -8.48 8.17 12.03
N PHE A 208 -8.40 8.56 10.75
CA PHE A 208 -7.66 7.82 9.73
C PHE A 208 -6.18 7.68 10.11
N ASP A 209 -5.53 8.78 10.48
CA ASP A 209 -4.13 8.77 10.89
C ASP A 209 -3.93 7.90 12.15
N ALA A 210 -4.85 7.91 13.11
CA ALA A 210 -4.76 7.06 14.30
C ALA A 210 -4.86 5.57 13.97
N GLN A 211 -5.72 5.20 13.00
CA GLN A 211 -5.90 3.82 12.56
C GLN A 211 -4.68 3.31 11.78
N TYR A 212 -4.25 4.05 10.75
CA TYR A 212 -3.24 3.58 9.79
C TYR A 212 -1.80 3.91 10.18
N ARG A 213 -1.55 4.91 11.05
CA ARG A 213 -0.20 5.18 11.56
C ARG A 213 0.24 4.24 12.67
N ARG A 214 -0.72 3.79 13.51
CA ARG A 214 -0.40 2.90 14.64
C ARG A 214 -0.09 1.47 14.24
N THR A 215 -0.70 0.98 13.14
CA THR A 215 -0.56 -0.43 12.76
C THR A 215 0.82 -0.77 12.19
N GLY A 216 1.60 0.21 11.74
CA GLY A 216 2.93 -0.02 11.14
C GLY A 216 4.10 -0.01 12.12
N SER A 217 3.98 0.65 13.28
CA SER A 217 5.10 0.79 14.21
C SER A 217 5.11 -0.25 15.33
N ASP A 218 3.94 -0.72 15.75
CA ASP A 218 3.85 -1.60 16.93
C ASP A 218 4.24 -3.05 16.63
N VAL A 219 3.96 -3.53 15.40
CA VAL A 219 4.29 -4.91 15.01
C VAL A 219 5.79 -5.09 14.72
N GLU A 220 6.47 -4.05 14.24
CA GLU A 220 7.92 -4.12 13.99
C GLU A 220 8.75 -3.94 15.27
N MET A 221 8.25 -3.18 16.25
CA MET A 221 8.95 -3.03 17.53
C MET A 221 8.91 -4.30 18.35
N ASP A 222 7.77 -5.00 18.41
CA ASP A 222 7.67 -6.27 19.14
C ASP A 222 8.58 -7.36 18.54
N ALA A 223 8.68 -7.44 17.20
CA ALA A 223 9.57 -8.40 16.54
C ALA A 223 11.07 -8.08 16.73
N LEU A 224 11.43 -6.80 16.88
CA LEU A 224 12.81 -6.39 17.18
C LEU A 224 13.18 -6.64 18.65
N PHE A 225 12.23 -6.51 19.58
CA PHE A 225 12.48 -6.77 21.00
C PHE A 225 12.53 -8.26 21.33
N GLU A 226 11.82 -9.14 20.61
CA GLU A 226 11.89 -10.59 20.83
C GLU A 226 13.21 -11.23 20.37
N THR A 227 13.93 -10.60 19.43
CA THR A 227 15.19 -11.15 18.90
C THR A 227 16.46 -10.72 19.64
N GLU A 228 16.41 -9.70 20.51
CA GLU A 228 17.61 -9.19 21.20
C GLU A 228 17.71 -9.57 22.68
N TYR A 229 16.69 -10.14 23.30
CA TYR A 229 16.73 -10.51 24.71
C TYR A 229 16.89 -12.00 24.93
N THR A 230 18.06 -12.56 24.60
CA THR A 230 18.58 -13.75 25.27
C THR A 230 19.33 -13.30 26.52
N PRO A 231 18.83 -13.57 27.73
CA PRO A 231 19.59 -13.24 28.94
C PRO A 231 20.85 -14.11 28.98
N THR A 232 21.98 -13.50 28.73
CA THR A 232 23.29 -14.13 28.96
C THR A 232 23.38 -14.42 30.45
N THR A 233 23.19 -15.66 30.83
CA THR A 233 23.42 -16.13 32.19
C THR A 233 24.88 -15.86 32.54
N ARG A 234 25.13 -14.78 33.26
CA ARG A 234 26.44 -14.48 33.82
C ARG A 234 26.73 -15.50 34.91
N SER A 235 27.50 -16.52 34.54
CA SER A 235 28.08 -17.44 35.46
C SER A 235 29.03 -16.68 36.43
N THR A 236 28.59 -16.44 37.65
CA THR A 236 29.42 -15.94 38.71
C THR A 236 30.30 -17.09 39.22
N VAL A 237 31.54 -17.14 38.73
CA VAL A 237 32.59 -17.96 39.32
C VAL A 237 32.92 -17.37 40.71
N ARG A 238 32.45 -18.05 41.74
CA ARG A 238 32.82 -17.75 43.13
C ARG A 238 34.25 -18.23 43.37
N GLY A 239 35.18 -17.32 43.41
CA GLY A 239 36.55 -17.59 43.85
C GLY A 239 36.57 -17.96 45.33
N ARG A 240 37.05 -19.15 45.62
CA ARG A 240 37.37 -19.66 46.95
C ARG A 240 38.65 -18.99 47.41
N ARG A 241 38.60 -18.20 48.48
CA ARG A 241 39.80 -17.78 49.25
C ARG A 241 40.14 -18.94 50.15
N GLU A 242 41.35 -19.46 50.00
CA GLU A 242 42.01 -20.25 51.02
C GLU A 242 42.82 -19.29 51.91
N GLU A 243 42.53 -19.36 53.22
CA GLU A 243 43.40 -18.77 54.27
C GLU A 243 44.42 -19.79 54.70
N VAL A 244 45.69 -19.37 54.79
CA VAL A 244 46.76 -19.95 55.62
C VAL A 244 47.21 -18.86 56.56
#